data_37892e55cc136e1bf1f7a305d102151e
#
_entry.id   37892e55cc136e1bf1f7a305d102151e
#
_cell.length_a   1.000
_cell.length_b   1.000
_cell.length_c   1.000
_cell.angle_alpha   90.00
_cell.angle_beta   90.00
_cell.angle_gamma   90.00
#
_symmetry.space_group_name_H-M   'P 1'
#
loop_
_entity.id
_entity.type
_entity.pdbx_description
1 polymer ?
#
loop_
_entity_poly.entity_id
_entity_poly.type
_entity_poly.pdbx_seq_one_letter_code
_entity_poly.pdbx_strand_id
1 'polypeptide(L)'
;MLHQLSTNKISIESDRTTTTKILPGKSFPLGATVYPDGVNFCVYSRANAIELLLFDRPEASQPYSVITLDPKLHSSCYYWHVFIPGMK
;
A
#
# COMPACT_ATOMS: atom_id res chain seq x y z
N MET A 1 24.49 14.79 -13.48
CA MET A 1 24.19 13.94 -12.36
C MET A 1 22.96 13.09 -12.62
N LEU A 2 23.09 11.83 -12.43
CA LEU A 2 21.97 10.93 -12.63
C LEU A 2 21.00 11.00 -11.46
N HIS A 3 19.77 11.18 -11.79
CA HIS A 3 18.71 11.17 -10.79
C HIS A 3 18.02 9.82 -10.84
N GLN A 4 18.28 9.02 -9.83
CA GLN A 4 17.79 7.67 -9.82
C GLN A 4 16.48 7.58 -9.06
N LEU A 5 15.44 7.13 -9.76
CA LEU A 5 14.16 6.87 -9.13
C LEU A 5 14.24 5.58 -8.35
N SER A 6 13.66 5.57 -7.18
CA SER A 6 13.56 4.36 -6.40
C SER A 6 12.09 4.07 -6.09
N THR A 7 11.75 2.79 -6.13
CA THR A 7 10.40 2.32 -5.86
C THR A 7 10.49 1.22 -4.82
N ASN A 8 9.75 1.36 -3.74
CA ASN A 8 9.61 0.30 -2.75
C ASN A 8 8.36 -0.49 -3.05
N LYS A 9 8.46 -1.80 -2.89
CA LYS A 9 7.34 -2.70 -3.09
C LYS A 9 7.02 -3.35 -1.77
N ILE A 10 5.76 -3.30 -1.38
CA ILE A 10 5.28 -3.83 -0.12
C ILE A 10 4.32 -4.97 -0.42
N SER A 11 4.63 -6.15 0.08
CA SER A 11 3.84 -7.35 -0.17
C SER A 11 2.86 -7.57 0.96
N ILE A 12 1.59 -7.78 0.63
CA ILE A 12 0.52 -7.98 1.60
C ILE A 12 -0.31 -9.17 1.17
N GLU A 13 -0.58 -10.07 2.12
CA GLU A 13 -1.47 -11.18 1.88
C GLU A 13 -2.90 -10.74 2.17
N SER A 14 -3.81 -11.00 1.24
CA SER A 14 -5.19 -10.56 1.37
C SER A 14 -6.12 -11.48 0.59
N ASP A 15 -7.39 -11.49 1.00
CA ASP A 15 -8.44 -12.19 0.28
C ASP A 15 -8.65 -11.54 -1.09
N ARG A 16 -8.78 -12.36 -2.13
CA ARG A 16 -9.02 -11.87 -3.49
C ARG A 16 -10.34 -11.12 -3.65
N THR A 17 -11.23 -11.24 -2.68
CA THR A 17 -12.49 -10.50 -2.73
C THR A 17 -12.32 -9.01 -2.43
N THR A 18 -11.11 -8.60 -2.01
CA THR A 18 -10.83 -7.20 -1.72
C THR A 18 -10.98 -6.36 -2.99
N THR A 19 -11.74 -5.29 -2.88
CA THR A 19 -11.92 -4.35 -3.99
C THR A 19 -10.61 -3.63 -4.29
N THR A 20 -10.43 -3.23 -5.55
CA THR A 20 -9.26 -2.45 -5.95
C THR A 20 -9.43 -0.96 -5.70
N LYS A 21 -10.59 -0.53 -5.23
CA LYS A 21 -10.80 0.86 -4.88
C LYS A 21 -9.98 1.22 -3.64
N ILE A 22 -9.28 2.35 -3.70
CA ILE A 22 -8.44 2.79 -2.60
C ILE A 22 -8.77 4.24 -2.22
N LEU A 23 -8.47 4.58 -0.97
CA LEU A 23 -8.65 5.92 -0.44
C LEU A 23 -7.31 6.40 0.13
N PRO A 24 -7.14 7.71 0.33
CA PRO A 24 -5.84 8.22 0.81
C PRO A 24 -5.39 7.63 2.15
N GLY A 25 -6.31 7.37 3.07
CA GLY A 25 -5.94 6.81 4.35
C GLY A 25 -5.32 7.82 5.31
N LYS A 26 -4.66 7.30 6.33
CA LYS A 26 -4.07 8.10 7.41
C LYS A 26 -2.59 7.82 7.55
N SER A 27 -1.84 8.84 7.96
CA SER A 27 -0.39 8.75 8.11
C SER A 27 0.04 8.16 9.45
N PHE A 28 -0.89 7.65 10.22
CA PHE A 28 -0.59 6.96 11.47
C PHE A 28 -1.73 6.00 11.81
N PRO A 29 -1.49 4.98 12.65
CA PRO A 29 -0.17 4.54 13.08
C PRO A 29 0.58 3.83 11.96
N LEU A 30 1.87 3.65 12.11
CA LEU A 30 2.65 2.90 11.14
C LEU A 30 2.20 1.46 11.08
N GLY A 31 2.35 0.86 9.90
CA GLY A 31 1.96 -0.52 9.66
C GLY A 31 0.52 -0.65 9.22
N ALA A 32 -0.04 -1.82 9.41
CA ALA A 32 -1.40 -2.14 9.03
C ALA A 32 -2.33 -1.96 10.23
N THR A 33 -3.38 -1.18 10.05
CA THR A 33 -4.39 -0.99 11.09
C THR A 33 -5.73 -1.43 10.55
N VAL A 34 -6.34 -2.40 11.20
CA VAL A 34 -7.61 -3.00 10.75
C VAL A 34 -8.79 -2.22 11.32
N TYR A 35 -9.71 -1.85 10.44
CA TYR A 35 -10.97 -1.22 10.80
C TYR A 35 -12.11 -2.09 10.30
N PRO A 36 -13.33 -1.89 10.80
CA PRO A 36 -14.47 -2.68 10.34
C PRO A 36 -14.72 -2.60 8.84
N ASP A 37 -14.37 -1.48 8.21
CA ASP A 37 -14.65 -1.25 6.79
C ASP A 37 -13.41 -1.39 5.90
N GLY A 38 -12.26 -1.75 6.46
CA GLY A 38 -11.06 -1.93 5.64
C GLY A 38 -9.79 -1.86 6.47
N VAL A 39 -8.68 -1.69 5.78
CA VAL A 39 -7.35 -1.67 6.42
C VAL A 39 -6.59 -0.43 5.96
N ASN A 40 -6.01 0.28 6.92
CA ASN A 40 -5.12 1.40 6.65
C ASN A 40 -3.67 0.93 6.71
N PHE A 41 -2.91 1.25 5.68
CA PHE A 41 -1.48 0.97 5.65
C PHE A 41 -0.71 2.28 5.67
N CYS A 42 0.33 2.32 6.49
CA CYS A 42 1.21 3.47 6.55
C CYS A 42 2.65 3.01 6.73
N VAL A 43 3.53 3.48 5.87
CA VAL A 43 4.95 3.15 5.94
C VAL A 43 5.77 4.41 5.76
N TYR A 44 6.94 4.43 6.38
CA TYR A 44 7.91 5.50 6.17
C TYR A 44 8.87 5.06 5.08
N SER A 45 9.04 5.91 4.07
CA SER A 45 9.97 5.60 3.00
C SER A 45 10.41 6.88 2.30
N ARG A 46 11.69 6.96 1.99
CA ARG A 46 12.24 8.06 1.19
C ARG A 46 12.29 7.71 -0.29
N ALA A 47 11.67 6.61 -0.68
CA ALA A 47 11.58 6.22 -2.09
C ALA A 47 10.74 7.23 -2.86
N ASN A 48 10.93 7.26 -4.17
CA ASN A 48 10.16 8.14 -5.05
C ASN A 48 8.77 7.60 -5.32
N ALA A 49 8.58 6.30 -5.15
CA ALA A 49 7.31 5.63 -5.41
C ALA A 49 7.13 4.42 -4.51
N ILE A 50 5.88 4.07 -4.24
CA ILE A 50 5.52 2.90 -3.45
C ILE A 50 4.48 2.11 -4.21
N GLU A 51 4.66 0.80 -4.26
CA GLU A 51 3.67 -0.12 -4.81
C GLU A 51 3.27 -1.14 -3.74
N LEU A 52 1.98 -1.36 -3.60
CA LEU A 52 1.46 -2.42 -2.76
C LEU A 52 1.16 -3.63 -3.62
N LEU A 53 1.74 -4.75 -3.28
CA LEU A 53 1.52 -6.01 -3.99
C LEU A 53 0.62 -6.88 -3.13
N LEU A 54 -0.57 -7.19 -3.65
CA LEU A 54 -1.54 -8.00 -2.91
C LEU A 54 -1.46 -9.44 -3.39
N PHE A 55 -1.26 -10.35 -2.45
CA PHE A 55 -1.18 -11.78 -2.72
C PHE A 55 -2.33 -12.48 -2.02
N ASP A 56 -2.88 -13.51 -2.65
CA ASP A 56 -3.96 -14.29 -2.03
C ASP A 56 -3.43 -15.44 -1.17
N ARG A 57 -2.13 -15.73 -1.24
CA ARG A 57 -1.50 -16.76 -0.41
C ARG A 57 0.01 -16.56 -0.41
N PRO A 58 0.69 -17.02 0.66
CA PRO A 58 2.13 -16.77 0.81
C PRO A 58 3.00 -17.36 -0.29
N GLU A 59 2.60 -18.50 -0.84
CA GLU A 59 3.39 -19.20 -1.85
C GLU A 59 3.11 -18.72 -3.28
N ALA A 60 2.24 -17.75 -3.45
CA ALA A 60 1.95 -17.23 -4.78
C ALA A 60 3.19 -16.59 -5.38
N SER A 61 3.49 -16.91 -6.64
CA SER A 61 4.65 -16.35 -7.32
C SER A 61 4.39 -14.95 -7.87
N GLN A 62 3.12 -14.58 -8.01
CA GLN A 62 2.75 -13.27 -8.52
C GLN A 62 1.60 -12.69 -7.70
N PRO A 63 1.56 -11.37 -7.53
CA PRO A 63 0.44 -10.73 -6.86
C PRO A 63 -0.80 -10.79 -7.74
N TYR A 64 -1.98 -10.83 -7.11
CA TYR A 64 -3.22 -10.72 -7.87
C TYR A 64 -3.58 -9.25 -8.12
N SER A 65 -2.95 -8.33 -7.45
CA SER A 65 -3.19 -6.90 -7.67
C SER A 65 -1.96 -6.11 -7.27
N VAL A 66 -1.69 -5.05 -8.02
CA VAL A 66 -0.61 -4.11 -7.73
C VAL A 66 -1.24 -2.74 -7.63
N ILE A 67 -1.06 -2.09 -6.49
CA ILE A 67 -1.60 -0.76 -6.24
C ILE A 67 -0.44 0.22 -6.17
N THR A 68 -0.40 1.14 -7.14
CA THR A 68 0.62 2.19 -7.17
C THR A 68 0.10 3.39 -6.40
N LEU A 69 0.83 3.81 -5.37
CA LEU A 69 0.42 4.95 -4.56
C LEU A 69 0.78 6.25 -5.27
N ASP A 70 -0.14 7.22 -5.20
CA ASP A 70 0.06 8.55 -5.77
C ASP A 70 0.73 9.43 -4.72
N PRO A 71 1.93 9.97 -4.99
CA PRO A 71 2.63 10.80 -4.00
C PRO A 71 1.80 12.00 -3.50
N LYS A 72 0.92 12.52 -4.33
CA LYS A 72 0.10 13.68 -3.95
C LYS A 72 -1.02 13.31 -3.01
N LEU A 73 -1.56 12.10 -3.16
CA LEU A 73 -2.71 11.65 -2.36
C LEU A 73 -2.30 10.73 -1.22
N HIS A 74 -1.20 10.02 -1.38
CA HIS A 74 -0.85 8.92 -0.49
C HIS A 74 0.46 9.13 0.25
N SER A 75 1.00 10.34 0.25
CA SER A 75 2.21 10.58 1.03
C SER A 75 2.17 11.93 1.72
N SER A 76 2.84 11.99 2.87
CA SER A 76 2.98 13.19 3.67
C SER A 76 4.30 13.08 4.41
N CYS A 77 5.28 13.95 4.09
CA CYS A 77 6.59 13.97 4.74
C CYS A 77 7.24 12.59 4.80
N TYR A 78 7.28 11.88 3.68
CA TYR A 78 7.83 10.52 3.56
C TYR A 78 7.01 9.43 4.23
N TYR A 79 5.84 9.75 4.81
CA TYR A 79 4.91 8.75 5.27
C TYR A 79 3.95 8.46 4.13
N TRP A 80 3.94 7.21 3.68
CA TRP A 80 3.05 6.78 2.60
C TRP A 80 1.89 6.03 3.24
N HIS A 81 0.68 6.38 2.83
CA HIS A 81 -0.52 5.86 3.48
C HIS A 81 -1.62 5.60 2.47
N VAL A 82 -2.41 4.59 2.73
CA VAL A 82 -3.53 4.23 1.88
C VAL A 82 -4.53 3.43 2.71
N PHE A 83 -5.80 3.63 2.44
CA PHE A 83 -6.86 2.84 3.04
C PHE A 83 -7.49 1.98 1.97
N ILE A 84 -7.57 0.68 2.22
CA ILE A 84 -8.15 -0.28 1.29
C ILE A 84 -9.48 -0.76 1.86
N PRO A 85 -10.61 -0.26 1.33
CA PRO A 85 -11.92 -0.67 1.80
C PRO A 85 -12.18 -2.15 1.52
N GLY A 86 -12.88 -2.81 2.43
CA GLY A 86 -13.27 -4.19 2.25
C GLY A 86 -12.17 -5.21 2.51
N MET A 87 -10.95 -4.78 2.74
CA MET A 87 -9.85 -5.70 3.04
C MET A 87 -9.96 -6.17 4.49
N LYS A 88 -9.65 -7.44 4.69
CA LYS A 88 -9.71 -8.05 6.03
C LYS A 88 -8.36 -8.58 6.47
#